data_8118c7d36898ca5f7c8064deb2004c22
#
_entry.id   8118c7d36898ca5f7c8064deb2004c22
#
_cell.length_a   1.000
_cell.length_b   1.000
_cell.length_c   1.000
_cell.angle_alpha   90.00
_cell.angle_beta   90.00
_cell.angle_gamma   90.00
#
_symmetry.space_group_name_H-M   'P 1'
#
loop_
_entity.id
_entity.type
_entity.pdbx_description
1 polymer ?
#
loop_
_entity_poly.entity_id
_entity_poly.type
_entity_poly.pdbx_seq_one_letter_code
_entity_poly.pdbx_strand_id
1 'polypeptide(L)'
;MRSFIILLCLIPTLLFARQSQLKTLLEQAIKGKKAEIGIAVIIDGKDTVTVNNDIQYPLMSVFKFHQAVALADYMDKKRLPLGTLLPIKKSDLKPNTYSPLRDQFPQGGFEMSIADLLKYTLQQSDNNACDILFQYQGGTEAVNDYIHLLGVSDCNISVTESSMHQDLNRCYQNWSSPLAAVKLLDIFLRKPLFSNEYKEFIYQTMLQCETGQDRLAAPLLNKGIEIGHKTGTGPRNFQGQQIGCNDIGFVLLPNGHSYCIAVFVKDSEEEIEVNSKIIAKISRVVYEHVIARE
;
A
#
# COMPACT_ATOMS: atom_id res chain seq x y z
N MET A 1 24.29 -45.22 10.21
CA MET A 1 23.08 -44.40 10.42
C MET A 1 23.31 -43.21 11.33
N ARG A 2 24.34 -42.36 11.11
CA ARG A 2 24.60 -41.18 11.97
C ARG A 2 24.74 -39.83 11.23
N SER A 3 24.58 -39.82 9.88
CA SER A 3 24.85 -38.60 9.09
C SER A 3 23.60 -37.81 8.66
N PHE A 4 22.37 -38.26 8.96
CA PHE A 4 21.12 -37.59 8.46
C PHE A 4 20.50 -36.59 9.42
N ILE A 5 20.93 -36.53 10.69
CA ILE A 5 20.27 -35.67 11.72
C ILE A 5 20.88 -34.24 11.75
N ILE A 6 22.09 -34.05 11.20
CA ILE A 6 22.78 -32.75 11.27
C ILE A 6 22.24 -31.75 10.21
N LEU A 7 21.68 -32.22 9.09
CA LEU A 7 21.20 -31.33 8.02
C LEU A 7 19.89 -30.62 8.35
N LEU A 8 19.02 -31.24 9.17
CA LEU A 8 17.71 -30.67 9.55
C LEU A 8 17.81 -29.52 10.57
N CYS A 9 18.87 -29.42 11.35
CA CYS A 9 19.07 -28.37 12.34
C CYS A 9 19.77 -27.11 11.79
N LEU A 10 20.39 -27.18 10.61
CA LEU A 10 21.12 -26.05 10.01
C LEU A 10 20.19 -25.07 9.26
N ILE A 11 19.07 -25.56 8.72
CA ILE A 11 18.14 -24.73 7.92
C ILE A 11 17.46 -23.64 8.77
N PRO A 12 16.91 -23.92 9.96
CA PRO A 12 16.31 -22.88 10.80
C PRO A 12 17.31 -21.82 11.28
N THR A 13 18.54 -22.20 11.57
CA THR A 13 19.59 -21.28 12.05
C THR A 13 20.04 -20.32 10.95
N LEU A 14 20.17 -20.78 9.72
CA LEU A 14 20.50 -19.94 8.57
C LEU A 14 19.38 -18.95 8.22
N LEU A 15 18.12 -19.37 8.31
CA LEU A 15 16.96 -18.53 8.07
C LEU A 15 16.87 -17.40 9.11
N PHE A 16 17.04 -17.74 10.39
CA PHE A 16 17.07 -16.77 11.50
C PHE A 16 18.22 -15.76 11.35
N ALA A 17 19.39 -16.22 10.95
CA ALA A 17 20.54 -15.34 10.71
C ALA A 17 20.28 -14.36 9.55
N ARG A 18 19.65 -14.80 8.47
CA ARG A 18 19.29 -13.95 7.31
C ARG A 18 18.24 -12.91 7.66
N GLN A 19 17.19 -13.26 8.42
CA GLN A 19 16.18 -12.32 8.88
C GLN A 19 16.79 -11.26 9.80
N SER A 20 17.65 -11.67 10.75
CA SER A 20 18.38 -10.76 11.63
C SER A 20 19.29 -9.80 10.86
N GLN A 21 19.96 -10.30 9.80
CA GLN A 21 20.78 -9.47 8.94
C GLN A 21 19.96 -8.41 8.19
N LEU A 22 18.82 -8.79 7.58
CA LEU A 22 17.95 -7.84 6.89
C LEU A 22 17.44 -6.78 7.87
N LYS A 23 16.99 -7.18 9.06
CA LYS A 23 16.53 -6.24 10.09
C LYS A 23 17.61 -5.20 10.42
N THR A 24 18.84 -5.65 10.67
CA THR A 24 19.98 -4.75 10.96
C THR A 24 20.24 -3.77 9.82
N LEU A 25 20.21 -4.21 8.57
CA LEU A 25 20.39 -3.35 7.40
C LEU A 25 19.29 -2.30 7.28
N LEU A 26 18.03 -2.67 7.55
CA LEU A 26 16.89 -1.76 7.55
C LEU A 26 17.01 -0.72 8.66
N GLU A 27 17.37 -1.12 9.88
CA GLU A 27 17.62 -0.21 11.01
C GLU A 27 18.75 0.79 10.69
N GLN A 28 19.82 0.33 10.06
CA GLN A 28 20.91 1.21 9.60
C GLN A 28 20.46 2.18 8.49
N ALA A 29 19.55 1.76 7.60
CA ALA A 29 19.05 2.60 6.53
C ALA A 29 18.29 3.83 7.03
N ILE A 30 17.62 3.71 8.19
CA ILE A 30 16.79 4.78 8.80
C ILE A 30 17.49 5.55 9.92
N LYS A 31 18.67 5.09 10.35
CA LYS A 31 19.38 5.70 11.47
C LYS A 31 19.66 7.20 11.23
N GLY A 32 19.35 8.02 12.22
CA GLY A 32 19.58 9.47 12.20
C GLY A 32 18.62 10.27 11.33
N LYS A 33 17.53 9.67 10.85
CA LYS A 33 16.47 10.38 10.14
C LYS A 33 15.53 11.06 11.14
N LYS A 34 15.09 12.25 10.77
CA LYS A 34 14.16 13.06 11.59
C LYS A 34 12.70 12.71 11.26
N ALA A 35 12.33 11.46 11.47
CA ALA A 35 11.00 10.93 11.20
C ALA A 35 10.76 9.64 11.98
N GLU A 36 9.51 9.30 12.26
CA GLU A 36 9.12 7.95 12.66
C GLU A 36 8.99 7.09 11.40
N ILE A 37 9.81 6.03 11.30
CA ILE A 37 9.85 5.19 10.10
C ILE A 37 9.53 3.75 10.48
N GLY A 38 8.45 3.23 9.90
CA GLY A 38 8.00 1.85 10.05
C GLY A 38 8.19 1.06 8.77
N ILE A 39 8.68 -0.17 8.93
CA ILE A 39 8.97 -1.06 7.80
C ILE A 39 8.43 -2.45 8.12
N ALA A 40 7.79 -3.08 7.14
CA ALA A 40 7.54 -4.50 7.17
C ALA A 40 7.78 -5.13 5.79
N VAL A 41 8.27 -6.36 5.80
CA VAL A 41 8.52 -7.17 4.59
C VAL A 41 8.05 -8.58 4.87
N ILE A 42 7.29 -9.17 3.94
CA ILE A 42 7.00 -10.61 3.90
C ILE A 42 7.62 -11.16 2.61
N ILE A 43 8.56 -12.11 2.75
CA ILE A 43 9.26 -12.72 1.62
C ILE A 43 8.68 -14.13 1.41
N ASP A 44 8.27 -14.44 0.18
CA ASP A 44 7.70 -15.73 -0.27
C ASP A 44 6.49 -16.20 0.57
N GLY A 45 5.77 -15.25 1.21
CA GLY A 45 4.65 -15.54 2.11
C GLY A 45 5.04 -16.26 3.40
N LYS A 46 6.31 -16.25 3.79
CA LYS A 46 6.85 -17.02 4.92
C LYS A 46 7.71 -16.19 5.86
N ASP A 47 8.72 -15.54 5.33
CA ASP A 47 9.72 -14.83 6.14
C ASP A 47 9.26 -13.39 6.38
N THR A 48 9.09 -13.04 7.65
CA THR A 48 8.63 -11.71 8.05
C THR A 48 9.73 -10.95 8.78
N VAL A 49 9.99 -9.72 8.35
CA VAL A 49 10.91 -8.78 9.01
C VAL A 49 10.18 -7.47 9.26
N THR A 50 10.29 -6.92 10.47
CA THR A 50 9.66 -5.65 10.85
C THR A 50 10.62 -4.74 11.58
N VAL A 51 10.44 -3.43 11.39
CA VAL A 51 11.11 -2.35 12.14
C VAL A 51 10.04 -1.35 12.57
N ASN A 52 10.00 -0.99 13.84
CA ASN A 52 9.06 -0.04 14.43
C ASN A 52 7.58 -0.38 14.10
N ASN A 53 7.19 -1.65 14.29
CA ASN A 53 5.87 -2.14 13.90
C ASN A 53 4.76 -1.81 14.91
N ASP A 54 5.10 -1.38 16.09
CA ASP A 54 4.20 -1.07 17.23
C ASP A 54 3.62 0.36 17.17
N ILE A 55 3.97 1.11 16.14
CA ILE A 55 3.51 2.49 15.92
C ILE A 55 2.34 2.49 14.92
N GLN A 56 1.34 3.32 15.17
CA GLN A 56 0.26 3.61 14.24
C GLN A 56 0.72 4.66 13.23
N TYR A 57 0.80 4.26 11.96
CA TYR A 57 1.21 5.14 10.86
C TYR A 57 0.00 5.62 10.07
N PRO A 58 -0.16 6.94 9.82
CA PRO A 58 -1.25 7.45 8.99
C PRO A 58 -1.11 6.88 7.58
N LEU A 59 -2.17 6.22 7.11
CA LEU A 59 -2.16 5.54 5.81
C LEU A 59 -2.01 6.51 4.64
N MET A 60 -2.53 7.72 4.77
CA MET A 60 -2.73 8.60 3.63
C MET A 60 -3.39 7.81 2.48
N SER A 61 -3.10 8.11 1.22
CA SER A 61 -3.73 7.39 0.09
C SER A 61 -3.39 5.89 -0.03
N VAL A 62 -2.58 5.32 0.86
CA VAL A 62 -2.37 3.86 0.92
C VAL A 62 -3.68 3.11 1.19
N PHE A 63 -4.61 3.69 1.96
CA PHE A 63 -5.90 3.05 2.24
C PHE A 63 -6.76 2.80 0.99
N LYS A 64 -6.46 3.43 -0.14
CA LYS A 64 -7.13 3.19 -1.43
C LYS A 64 -6.93 1.77 -1.95
N PHE A 65 -5.81 1.14 -1.60
CA PHE A 65 -5.64 -0.30 -1.86
C PHE A 65 -6.60 -1.14 -1.00
N HIS A 66 -6.76 -0.83 0.28
CA HIS A 66 -7.72 -1.51 1.16
C HIS A 66 -9.15 -1.36 0.62
N GLN A 67 -9.51 -0.15 0.19
CA GLN A 67 -10.78 0.13 -0.46
C GLN A 67 -11.01 -0.71 -1.72
N ALA A 68 -10.01 -0.82 -2.60
CA ALA A 68 -10.12 -1.57 -3.85
C ALA A 68 -10.33 -3.07 -3.59
N VAL A 69 -9.63 -3.64 -2.59
CA VAL A 69 -9.79 -5.04 -2.19
C VAL A 69 -11.20 -5.30 -1.63
N ALA A 70 -11.71 -4.41 -0.78
CA ALA A 70 -13.07 -4.50 -0.25
C ALA A 70 -14.15 -4.30 -1.33
N LEU A 71 -13.92 -3.39 -2.27
CA LEU A 71 -14.82 -3.15 -3.40
C LEU A 71 -14.92 -4.36 -4.32
N ALA A 72 -13.79 -5.04 -4.59
CA ALA A 72 -13.78 -6.25 -5.41
C ALA A 72 -14.63 -7.36 -4.78
N ASP A 73 -14.53 -7.59 -3.48
CA ASP A 73 -15.36 -8.55 -2.75
C ASP A 73 -16.87 -8.16 -2.80
N TYR A 74 -17.16 -6.87 -2.60
CA TYR A 74 -18.52 -6.34 -2.68
C TYR A 74 -19.13 -6.58 -4.08
N MET A 75 -18.37 -6.32 -5.14
CA MET A 75 -18.82 -6.51 -6.52
C MET A 75 -18.98 -7.99 -6.86
N ASP A 76 -18.04 -8.83 -6.47
CA ASP A 76 -18.08 -10.28 -6.70
C ASP A 76 -19.30 -10.92 -6.05
N LYS A 77 -19.56 -10.61 -4.79
CA LYS A 77 -20.75 -11.09 -4.05
C LYS A 77 -22.06 -10.66 -4.71
N LYS A 78 -22.09 -9.48 -5.33
CA LYS A 78 -23.27 -8.95 -6.05
C LYS A 78 -23.29 -9.29 -7.53
N ARG A 79 -22.26 -9.96 -8.04
CA ARG A 79 -22.06 -10.30 -9.46
C ARG A 79 -22.13 -9.07 -10.38
N LEU A 80 -21.53 -7.97 -9.97
CA LEU A 80 -21.53 -6.72 -10.72
C LEU A 80 -20.27 -6.67 -11.63
N PRO A 81 -20.39 -6.42 -12.93
CA PRO A 81 -19.23 -6.32 -13.81
C PRO A 81 -18.39 -5.06 -13.50
N LEU A 82 -17.09 -5.12 -13.76
CA LEU A 82 -16.17 -3.96 -13.67
C LEU A 82 -16.65 -2.76 -14.52
N GLY A 83 -17.39 -3.01 -15.61
CA GLY A 83 -18.02 -2.01 -16.46
C GLY A 83 -19.27 -1.35 -15.88
N THR A 84 -19.71 -1.70 -14.65
CA THR A 84 -20.84 -1.04 -13.98
C THR A 84 -20.63 0.47 -13.94
N LEU A 85 -21.60 1.23 -14.49
CA LEU A 85 -21.54 2.68 -14.59
C LEU A 85 -22.09 3.33 -13.32
N LEU A 86 -21.38 4.34 -12.83
CA LEU A 86 -21.79 5.20 -11.73
C LEU A 86 -22.00 6.63 -12.24
N PRO A 87 -23.09 7.32 -11.85
CA PRO A 87 -23.27 8.72 -12.18
C PRO A 87 -22.29 9.59 -11.39
N ILE A 88 -21.55 10.42 -12.10
CA ILE A 88 -20.61 11.39 -11.52
C ILE A 88 -21.27 12.77 -11.53
N LYS A 89 -21.69 13.23 -10.37
CA LYS A 89 -22.30 14.56 -10.22
C LYS A 89 -21.22 15.61 -10.00
N LYS A 90 -21.51 16.85 -10.36
CA LYS A 90 -20.61 17.98 -10.03
C LYS A 90 -20.33 18.10 -8.53
N SER A 91 -21.32 17.77 -7.69
CA SER A 91 -21.18 17.77 -6.22
C SER A 91 -20.17 16.75 -5.68
N ASP A 92 -19.88 15.69 -6.44
CA ASP A 92 -18.95 14.65 -6.05
C ASP A 92 -17.50 15.07 -6.33
N LEU A 93 -17.31 16.01 -7.25
CA LEU A 93 -16.02 16.56 -7.67
C LEU A 93 -15.62 17.76 -6.77
N LYS A 94 -15.12 17.46 -5.57
CA LYS A 94 -14.73 18.49 -4.58
C LYS A 94 -13.56 19.33 -5.13
N PRO A 95 -13.62 20.69 -4.99
CA PRO A 95 -12.61 21.57 -5.61
C PRO A 95 -11.26 21.57 -4.90
N ASN A 96 -11.25 21.43 -3.59
CA ASN A 96 -10.07 21.66 -2.74
C ASN A 96 -9.34 20.34 -2.38
N THR A 97 -9.18 19.43 -3.36
CA THR A 97 -8.46 18.17 -3.16
C THR A 97 -7.73 17.78 -4.43
N TYR A 98 -6.74 16.90 -4.33
CA TYR A 98 -6.06 16.35 -5.50
C TYR A 98 -7.00 15.43 -6.27
N SER A 99 -7.32 15.76 -7.52
CA SER A 99 -8.22 14.97 -8.33
C SER A 99 -8.03 15.21 -9.83
N PRO A 100 -7.21 14.40 -10.51
CA PRO A 100 -7.13 14.35 -11.97
C PRO A 100 -8.48 14.14 -12.66
N LEU A 101 -9.37 13.33 -12.05
CA LEU A 101 -10.74 13.12 -12.55
C LEU A 101 -11.50 14.46 -12.65
N ARG A 102 -11.50 15.26 -11.57
CA ARG A 102 -12.15 16.59 -11.58
C ARG A 102 -11.50 17.51 -12.61
N ASP A 103 -10.17 17.50 -12.68
CA ASP A 103 -9.44 18.40 -13.55
C ASP A 103 -9.73 18.09 -15.03
N GLN A 104 -9.97 16.82 -15.36
CA GLN A 104 -10.37 16.39 -16.70
C GLN A 104 -11.85 16.64 -16.98
N PHE A 105 -12.73 16.47 -15.97
CA PHE A 105 -14.19 16.56 -16.12
C PHE A 105 -14.82 17.51 -15.11
N PRO A 106 -14.51 18.81 -15.11
CA PRO A 106 -14.85 19.72 -14.01
C PRO A 106 -16.35 20.01 -13.84
N GLN A 107 -17.17 19.68 -14.85
CA GLN A 107 -18.61 19.92 -14.79
C GLN A 107 -19.41 18.76 -14.21
N GLY A 108 -18.86 17.55 -14.17
CA GLY A 108 -19.64 16.35 -13.84
C GLY A 108 -20.80 16.11 -14.83
N GLY A 109 -21.83 15.40 -14.42
CA GLY A 109 -23.00 15.14 -15.24
C GLY A 109 -22.81 14.05 -16.29
N PHE A 110 -21.93 13.10 -16.03
CA PHE A 110 -21.65 11.94 -16.89
C PHE A 110 -21.64 10.64 -16.07
N GLU A 111 -21.51 9.51 -16.73
CA GLU A 111 -21.33 8.21 -16.10
C GLU A 111 -19.91 7.71 -16.33
N MET A 112 -19.33 7.02 -15.32
CA MET A 112 -18.01 6.40 -15.42
C MET A 112 -18.05 4.98 -14.87
N SER A 113 -17.29 4.08 -15.49
CA SER A 113 -17.20 2.69 -15.03
C SER A 113 -16.45 2.59 -13.70
N ILE A 114 -16.83 1.60 -12.88
CA ILE A 114 -16.07 1.28 -11.65
C ILE A 114 -14.62 0.96 -11.99
N ALA A 115 -14.35 0.30 -13.11
CA ALA A 115 -13.00 0.05 -13.60
C ALA A 115 -12.19 1.35 -13.77
N ASP A 116 -12.76 2.37 -14.40
CA ASP A 116 -12.05 3.63 -14.64
C ASP A 116 -11.90 4.43 -13.32
N LEU A 117 -12.90 4.42 -12.45
CA LEU A 117 -12.78 5.02 -11.11
C LEU A 117 -11.67 4.35 -10.28
N LEU A 118 -11.54 3.00 -10.37
CA LEU A 118 -10.44 2.28 -9.73
C LEU A 118 -9.08 2.64 -10.31
N LYS A 119 -8.96 2.85 -11.64
CA LYS A 119 -7.71 3.34 -12.25
C LYS A 119 -7.35 4.73 -11.72
N TYR A 120 -8.28 5.69 -11.72
CA TYR A 120 -8.06 7.00 -11.11
C TYR A 120 -7.61 6.88 -9.66
N THR A 121 -8.26 6.00 -8.88
CA THR A 121 -7.99 5.81 -7.45
C THR A 121 -6.62 5.19 -7.18
N LEU A 122 -6.25 4.13 -7.91
CA LEU A 122 -5.02 3.36 -7.64
C LEU A 122 -3.81 3.90 -8.41
N GLN A 123 -3.95 4.21 -9.70
CA GLN A 123 -2.82 4.65 -10.53
C GLN A 123 -2.45 6.10 -10.24
N GLN A 124 -3.46 6.99 -10.26
CA GLN A 124 -3.28 8.44 -10.10
C GLN A 124 -3.55 8.95 -8.69
N SER A 125 -4.02 8.07 -7.80
CA SER A 125 -4.33 8.44 -6.41
C SER A 125 -5.42 9.50 -6.26
N ASP A 126 -6.41 9.54 -7.17
CA ASP A 126 -7.52 10.51 -7.19
C ASP A 126 -8.38 10.43 -5.93
N ASN A 127 -8.62 11.57 -5.29
CA ASN A 127 -9.36 11.63 -4.04
C ASN A 127 -10.87 11.62 -4.26
N ASN A 128 -11.38 12.28 -5.31
CA ASN A 128 -12.81 12.28 -5.61
C ASN A 128 -13.28 10.90 -6.09
N ALA A 129 -12.52 10.25 -6.97
CA ALA A 129 -12.80 8.89 -7.39
C ALA A 129 -12.86 7.92 -6.19
N CYS A 130 -11.92 8.07 -5.25
CA CYS A 130 -11.90 7.31 -4.01
C CYS A 130 -13.19 7.54 -3.18
N ASP A 131 -13.57 8.78 -2.93
CA ASP A 131 -14.76 9.08 -2.11
C ASP A 131 -16.06 8.62 -2.79
N ILE A 132 -16.16 8.69 -4.14
CA ILE A 132 -17.28 8.13 -4.92
C ILE A 132 -17.38 6.61 -4.71
N LEU A 133 -16.25 5.90 -4.77
CA LEU A 133 -16.22 4.45 -4.56
C LEU A 133 -16.55 4.07 -3.11
N PHE A 134 -16.10 4.84 -2.11
CA PHE A 134 -16.52 4.64 -0.72
C PHE A 134 -18.04 4.76 -0.56
N GLN A 135 -18.62 5.81 -1.12
CA GLN A 135 -20.07 5.99 -1.07
C GLN A 135 -20.81 4.82 -1.73
N TYR A 136 -20.31 4.31 -2.85
CA TYR A 136 -20.93 3.21 -3.58
C TYR A 136 -20.92 1.90 -2.80
N GLN A 137 -19.83 1.59 -2.10
CA GLN A 137 -19.65 0.30 -1.41
C GLN A 137 -20.10 0.30 0.06
N GLY A 138 -20.72 1.37 0.55
CA GLY A 138 -21.28 1.44 1.90
C GLY A 138 -20.43 2.20 2.93
N GLY A 139 -19.44 2.98 2.48
CA GLY A 139 -18.63 3.85 3.31
C GLY A 139 -17.35 3.23 3.84
N THR A 140 -16.65 3.99 4.68
CA THR A 140 -15.35 3.59 5.27
C THR A 140 -15.50 2.44 6.25
N GLU A 141 -16.59 2.38 7.03
CA GLU A 141 -16.88 1.32 7.99
C GLU A 141 -16.98 -0.06 7.30
N ALA A 142 -17.71 -0.15 6.19
CA ALA A 142 -17.84 -1.40 5.43
C ALA A 142 -16.47 -1.90 4.91
N VAL A 143 -15.59 -1.00 4.50
CA VAL A 143 -14.22 -1.33 4.10
C VAL A 143 -13.41 -1.81 5.31
N ASN A 144 -13.44 -1.08 6.41
CA ASN A 144 -12.72 -1.42 7.63
C ASN A 144 -13.11 -2.81 8.16
N ASP A 145 -14.41 -3.08 8.23
CA ASP A 145 -14.94 -4.36 8.68
C ASP A 145 -14.50 -5.52 7.79
N TYR A 146 -14.53 -5.31 6.47
CA TYR A 146 -14.04 -6.33 5.55
C TYR A 146 -12.54 -6.61 5.73
N ILE A 147 -11.71 -5.60 5.88
CA ILE A 147 -10.27 -5.77 6.12
C ILE A 147 -10.02 -6.52 7.43
N HIS A 148 -10.77 -6.19 8.49
CA HIS A 148 -10.68 -6.92 9.77
C HIS A 148 -11.15 -8.37 9.63
N LEU A 149 -12.19 -8.65 8.84
CA LEU A 149 -12.66 -10.01 8.54
C LEU A 149 -11.58 -10.86 7.86
N LEU A 150 -10.69 -10.26 7.07
CA LEU A 150 -9.54 -10.95 6.48
C LEU A 150 -8.43 -11.29 7.51
N GLY A 151 -8.58 -10.90 8.77
CA GLY A 151 -7.58 -11.09 9.83
C GLY A 151 -6.50 -9.99 9.86
N VAL A 152 -6.75 -8.85 9.24
CA VAL A 152 -5.88 -7.67 9.25
C VAL A 152 -6.52 -6.63 10.17
N SER A 153 -6.33 -6.77 11.49
CA SER A 153 -7.01 -5.97 12.51
C SER A 153 -6.17 -4.80 13.07
N ASP A 154 -4.84 -4.79 12.82
CA ASP A 154 -3.97 -3.71 13.29
C ASP A 154 -3.91 -2.55 12.29
N CYS A 155 -5.09 -2.10 11.90
CA CYS A 155 -5.35 -0.95 11.05
C CYS A 155 -6.75 -0.37 11.32
N ASN A 156 -6.98 0.86 10.89
CA ASN A 156 -8.27 1.53 10.99
C ASN A 156 -8.52 2.39 9.75
N ILE A 157 -9.73 2.28 9.19
CA ILE A 157 -10.21 3.12 8.09
C ILE A 157 -11.55 3.69 8.49
N SER A 158 -11.58 4.95 8.90
CA SER A 158 -12.75 5.59 9.49
C SER A 158 -13.17 6.90 8.82
N VAL A 159 -12.30 7.50 8.00
CA VAL A 159 -12.55 8.79 7.37
C VAL A 159 -12.30 8.76 5.87
N THR A 160 -13.03 9.60 5.13
CA THR A 160 -12.87 9.78 3.68
C THR A 160 -11.76 10.79 3.36
N GLU A 161 -11.35 10.88 2.09
CA GLU A 161 -10.40 11.92 1.62
C GLU A 161 -10.94 13.33 1.88
N SER A 162 -12.23 13.55 1.61
CA SER A 162 -12.90 14.84 1.88
C SER A 162 -12.85 15.22 3.36
N SER A 163 -13.03 14.24 4.26
CA SER A 163 -12.94 14.45 5.71
C SER A 163 -11.57 14.85 6.18
N MET A 164 -10.52 14.18 5.68
CA MET A 164 -9.12 14.49 6.00
C MET A 164 -8.71 15.87 5.50
N HIS A 165 -9.28 16.29 4.37
CA HIS A 165 -9.00 17.60 3.79
C HIS A 165 -9.61 18.76 4.58
N GLN A 166 -10.74 18.52 5.25
CA GLN A 166 -11.41 19.50 6.12
C GLN A 166 -10.68 19.71 7.45
N ASP A 167 -10.03 18.67 7.97
CA ASP A 167 -9.32 18.71 9.25
C ASP A 167 -8.10 17.77 9.17
N LEU A 168 -6.91 18.35 9.18
CA LEU A 168 -5.64 17.60 9.05
C LEU A 168 -5.42 16.59 10.17
N ASN A 169 -6.00 16.79 11.36
CA ASN A 169 -5.90 15.82 12.47
C ASN A 169 -6.59 14.50 12.10
N ARG A 170 -7.56 14.52 11.20
CA ARG A 170 -8.22 13.31 10.71
C ARG A 170 -7.33 12.42 9.85
N CYS A 171 -6.22 12.94 9.32
CA CYS A 171 -5.24 12.13 8.61
C CYS A 171 -4.69 10.97 9.48
N TYR A 172 -4.63 11.17 10.80
CA TYR A 172 -4.17 10.15 11.76
C TYR A 172 -5.24 9.11 12.12
N GLN A 173 -6.50 9.33 11.73
CA GLN A 173 -7.60 8.39 12.01
C GLN A 173 -7.62 7.19 11.06
N ASN A 174 -7.11 7.35 9.84
CA ASN A 174 -6.81 6.23 8.95
C ASN A 174 -5.36 5.80 9.17
N TRP A 175 -5.14 4.69 9.86
CA TRP A 175 -3.80 4.24 10.21
C TRP A 175 -3.62 2.73 10.01
N SER A 176 -2.37 2.29 9.93
CA SER A 176 -1.98 0.87 9.92
C SER A 176 -0.63 0.68 10.61
N SER A 177 -0.41 -0.50 11.19
CA SER A 177 0.95 -0.96 11.40
C SER A 177 1.57 -1.39 10.07
N PRO A 178 2.91 -1.33 9.91
CA PRO A 178 3.57 -1.82 8.70
C PRO A 178 3.25 -3.29 8.39
N LEU A 179 3.19 -4.13 9.39
CA LEU A 179 2.88 -5.55 9.24
C LEU A 179 1.45 -5.79 8.76
N ALA A 180 0.48 -5.02 9.24
CA ALA A 180 -0.90 -5.13 8.78
C ALA A 180 -1.02 -4.82 7.28
N ALA A 181 -0.33 -3.77 6.82
CA ALA A 181 -0.33 -3.39 5.41
C ALA A 181 0.28 -4.48 4.51
N VAL A 182 1.44 -5.07 4.89
CA VAL A 182 2.03 -6.15 4.09
C VAL A 182 1.25 -7.45 4.16
N LYS A 183 0.58 -7.74 5.29
CA LYS A 183 -0.32 -8.89 5.40
C LYS A 183 -1.48 -8.79 4.40
N LEU A 184 -2.08 -7.61 4.25
CA LEU A 184 -3.14 -7.41 3.27
C LEU A 184 -2.63 -7.63 1.83
N LEU A 185 -1.44 -7.14 1.48
CA LEU A 185 -0.81 -7.40 0.18
C LEU A 185 -0.56 -8.90 -0.03
N ASP A 186 -0.01 -9.60 0.96
CA ASP A 186 0.28 -11.04 0.87
C ASP A 186 -1.00 -11.87 0.75
N ILE A 187 -2.06 -11.52 1.51
CA ILE A 187 -3.39 -12.13 1.40
C ILE A 187 -3.96 -11.90 -0.01
N PHE A 188 -3.91 -10.67 -0.53
CA PHE A 188 -4.36 -10.35 -1.88
C PHE A 188 -3.65 -11.18 -2.94
N LEU A 189 -2.35 -11.34 -2.86
CA LEU A 189 -1.58 -12.12 -3.83
C LEU A 189 -1.88 -13.62 -3.74
N ARG A 190 -1.99 -14.19 -2.53
CA ARG A 190 -1.94 -15.64 -2.31
C ARG A 190 -3.30 -16.28 -2.05
N LYS A 191 -4.31 -15.51 -1.63
CA LYS A 191 -5.62 -16.08 -1.30
C LYS A 191 -6.63 -15.82 -2.41
N PRO A 192 -7.58 -16.76 -2.63
CA PRO A 192 -8.71 -16.55 -3.52
C PRO A 192 -9.81 -15.75 -2.78
N LEU A 193 -9.66 -14.44 -2.71
CA LEU A 193 -10.59 -13.55 -1.99
C LEU A 193 -11.90 -13.35 -2.76
N PHE A 194 -11.81 -13.28 -4.07
CA PHE A 194 -12.88 -13.02 -5.02
C PHE A 194 -12.45 -13.57 -6.39
N SER A 195 -13.29 -13.43 -7.41
CA SER A 195 -13.01 -13.98 -8.73
C SER A 195 -11.70 -13.42 -9.34
N ASN A 196 -11.08 -14.21 -10.22
CA ASN A 196 -9.82 -13.85 -10.86
C ASN A 196 -9.93 -12.58 -11.70
N GLU A 197 -11.10 -12.25 -12.25
CA GLU A 197 -11.32 -11.03 -13.02
C GLU A 197 -10.99 -9.78 -12.21
N TYR A 198 -11.54 -9.66 -10.99
CA TYR A 198 -11.26 -8.51 -10.12
C TYR A 198 -9.83 -8.52 -9.59
N LYS A 199 -9.31 -9.71 -9.25
CA LYS A 199 -7.94 -9.86 -8.77
C LYS A 199 -6.93 -9.39 -9.80
N GLU A 200 -7.06 -9.88 -11.03
CA GLU A 200 -6.19 -9.51 -12.12
C GLU A 200 -6.31 -8.02 -12.47
N PHE A 201 -7.52 -7.49 -12.47
CA PHE A 201 -7.74 -6.07 -12.72
C PHE A 201 -7.02 -5.19 -11.70
N ILE A 202 -7.15 -5.46 -10.38
CA ILE A 202 -6.46 -4.70 -9.33
C ILE A 202 -4.94 -4.89 -9.44
N TYR A 203 -4.49 -6.12 -9.68
CA TYR A 203 -3.07 -6.43 -9.86
C TYR A 203 -2.46 -5.60 -10.99
N GLN A 204 -3.06 -5.64 -12.18
CA GLN A 204 -2.58 -4.88 -13.34
C GLN A 204 -2.67 -3.36 -13.11
N THR A 205 -3.71 -2.90 -12.43
CA THR A 205 -3.87 -1.48 -12.09
C THR A 205 -2.76 -1.00 -11.16
N MET A 206 -2.33 -1.82 -10.19
CA MET A 206 -1.23 -1.49 -9.29
C MET A 206 0.14 -1.54 -9.97
N LEU A 207 0.36 -2.43 -10.94
CA LEU A 207 1.58 -2.42 -11.77
C LEU A 207 1.72 -1.12 -12.57
N GLN A 208 0.62 -0.49 -12.90
CA GLN A 208 0.54 0.76 -13.67
C GLN A 208 0.44 2.01 -12.77
N CYS A 209 0.88 1.92 -11.51
CA CYS A 209 0.89 3.06 -10.60
C CYS A 209 1.75 4.20 -11.17
N GLU A 210 1.19 5.41 -11.26
CA GLU A 210 1.87 6.58 -11.83
C GLU A 210 2.54 7.44 -10.75
N THR A 211 2.14 7.28 -9.48
CA THR A 211 2.65 8.10 -8.37
C THR A 211 3.85 7.48 -7.69
N GLY A 212 4.79 8.30 -7.17
CA GLY A 212 5.92 7.88 -6.34
C GLY A 212 6.90 6.93 -7.02
N GLN A 213 7.16 7.13 -8.32
CA GLN A 213 8.17 6.38 -9.08
C GLN A 213 9.59 6.56 -8.50
N ASP A 214 9.77 7.56 -7.65
CA ASP A 214 10.98 7.87 -6.88
C ASP A 214 11.07 7.14 -5.52
N ARG A 215 10.09 6.26 -5.19
CA ARG A 215 9.99 5.51 -3.92
C ARG A 215 10.33 4.03 -4.10
N LEU A 216 9.41 3.11 -3.77
CA LEU A 216 9.67 1.67 -3.86
C LEU A 216 10.09 1.22 -5.27
N ALA A 217 9.52 1.82 -6.31
CA ALA A 217 9.82 1.48 -7.69
C ALA A 217 11.23 1.91 -8.13
N ALA A 218 11.77 3.02 -7.60
CA ALA A 218 13.00 3.64 -8.08
C ALA A 218 14.20 2.67 -8.26
N PRO A 219 14.56 1.81 -7.31
CA PRO A 219 15.71 0.90 -7.46
C PRO A 219 15.41 -0.31 -8.38
N LEU A 220 14.15 -0.51 -8.79
CA LEU A 220 13.67 -1.67 -9.54
C LEU A 220 13.44 -1.35 -11.02
N LEU A 221 13.34 -0.08 -11.38
CA LEU A 221 13.11 0.37 -12.75
C LEU A 221 14.17 -0.19 -13.71
N ASN A 222 13.73 -0.57 -14.92
CA ASN A 222 14.57 -1.09 -16.01
C ASN A 222 15.31 -2.41 -15.70
N LYS A 223 14.85 -3.17 -14.71
CA LYS A 223 15.44 -4.48 -14.34
C LYS A 223 14.58 -5.67 -14.75
N GLY A 224 13.47 -5.47 -15.44
CA GLY A 224 12.53 -6.54 -15.79
C GLY A 224 11.81 -7.12 -14.56
N ILE A 225 11.62 -6.31 -13.53
CA ILE A 225 10.97 -6.67 -12.26
C ILE A 225 9.56 -6.11 -12.26
N GLU A 226 8.58 -6.94 -11.91
CA GLU A 226 7.21 -6.48 -11.70
C GLU A 226 7.06 -5.92 -10.29
N ILE A 227 6.62 -4.67 -10.20
CA ILE A 227 6.24 -4.03 -8.96
C ILE A 227 4.85 -3.41 -9.09
N GLY A 228 3.91 -3.88 -8.26
CA GLY A 228 2.62 -3.22 -8.06
C GLY A 228 2.64 -2.49 -6.72
N HIS A 229 2.36 -1.18 -6.72
CA HIS A 229 2.47 -0.40 -5.49
C HIS A 229 1.40 0.68 -5.35
N LYS A 230 1.20 1.16 -4.12
CA LYS A 230 0.31 2.28 -3.81
C LYS A 230 0.98 3.23 -2.83
N THR A 231 1.10 4.48 -3.24
CA THR A 231 1.68 5.56 -2.43
C THR A 231 0.66 6.26 -1.55
N GLY A 232 1.15 6.89 -0.49
CA GLY A 232 0.40 7.82 0.34
C GLY A 232 1.26 9.05 0.67
N THR A 233 0.74 10.25 0.41
CA THR A 233 1.43 11.51 0.72
C THR A 233 0.45 12.46 1.40
N GLY A 234 0.79 12.91 2.59
CA GLY A 234 0.02 13.89 3.37
C GLY A 234 0.58 15.30 3.25
N PRO A 235 -0.13 16.29 3.77
CA PRO A 235 0.38 17.63 3.97
C PRO A 235 1.36 17.70 5.16
N ARG A 236 1.90 18.88 5.43
CA ARG A 236 2.59 19.16 6.69
C ARG A 236 1.58 19.50 7.78
N ASN A 237 1.81 19.01 9.00
CA ASN A 237 1.03 19.36 10.18
C ASN A 237 1.37 20.77 10.71
N PHE A 238 0.71 21.20 11.78
CA PHE A 238 0.94 22.52 12.36
C PHE A 238 2.34 22.71 12.96
N GLN A 239 3.09 21.65 13.19
CA GLN A 239 4.49 21.66 13.61
C GLN A 239 5.45 21.71 12.42
N GLY A 240 4.93 21.77 11.20
CA GLY A 240 5.75 21.76 9.98
C GLY A 240 6.25 20.37 9.55
N GLN A 241 5.79 19.30 10.21
CA GLN A 241 6.21 17.94 9.91
C GLN A 241 5.30 17.32 8.83
N GLN A 242 5.88 16.57 7.91
CA GLN A 242 5.15 15.78 6.91
C GLN A 242 4.35 14.67 7.61
N ILE A 243 3.01 14.74 7.61
CA ILE A 243 2.13 13.78 8.31
C ILE A 243 2.40 12.35 7.86
N GLY A 244 2.56 12.14 6.56
CA GLY A 244 2.86 10.81 6.01
C GLY A 244 3.49 10.90 4.62
N CYS A 245 4.52 10.09 4.41
CA CYS A 245 5.10 9.80 3.11
C CYS A 245 5.34 8.29 3.04
N ASN A 246 4.45 7.58 2.35
CA ASN A 246 4.33 6.14 2.44
C ASN A 246 4.38 5.50 1.06
N ASP A 247 4.76 4.23 1.05
CA ASP A 247 4.58 3.37 -0.13
C ASP A 247 4.47 1.92 0.32
N ILE A 248 3.49 1.19 -0.21
CA ILE A 248 3.34 -0.24 -0.01
C ILE A 248 3.27 -0.94 -1.36
N GLY A 249 3.80 -2.14 -1.47
CA GLY A 249 3.77 -2.84 -2.74
C GLY A 249 4.15 -4.31 -2.64
N PHE A 250 3.94 -5.00 -3.74
CA PHE A 250 4.42 -6.35 -3.98
C PHE A 250 5.41 -6.35 -5.14
N VAL A 251 6.39 -7.23 -5.05
CA VAL A 251 7.47 -7.37 -6.05
C VAL A 251 7.62 -8.84 -6.43
N LEU A 252 7.64 -9.11 -7.74
CA LEU A 252 7.91 -10.43 -8.29
C LEU A 252 9.24 -10.40 -9.03
N LEU A 253 10.15 -11.29 -8.64
CA LEU A 253 11.50 -11.36 -9.19
C LEU A 253 11.61 -12.45 -10.26
N PRO A 254 12.46 -12.27 -11.28
CA PRO A 254 12.66 -13.25 -12.34
C PRO A 254 13.15 -14.63 -11.86
N ASN A 255 13.80 -14.71 -10.68
CA ASN A 255 14.25 -15.95 -10.06
C ASN A 255 13.15 -16.73 -9.31
N GLY A 256 11.88 -16.27 -9.40
CA GLY A 256 10.71 -16.90 -8.76
C GLY A 256 10.47 -16.50 -7.32
N HIS A 257 11.33 -15.70 -6.69
CA HIS A 257 11.04 -15.10 -5.39
C HIS A 257 10.07 -13.93 -5.51
N SER A 258 9.32 -13.68 -4.43
CA SER A 258 8.43 -12.53 -4.32
C SER A 258 8.49 -11.95 -2.92
N TYR A 259 8.16 -10.66 -2.80
CA TYR A 259 7.99 -10.06 -1.48
C TYR A 259 6.92 -8.98 -1.49
N CYS A 260 6.25 -8.82 -0.35
CA CYS A 260 5.43 -7.66 -0.04
C CYS A 260 6.22 -6.75 0.90
N ILE A 261 6.13 -5.44 0.68
CA ILE A 261 6.86 -4.43 1.44
C ILE A 261 5.93 -3.27 1.79
N ALA A 262 6.04 -2.75 3.00
CA ALA A 262 5.44 -1.48 3.41
C ALA A 262 6.51 -0.61 4.07
N VAL A 263 6.57 0.65 3.66
CA VAL A 263 7.41 1.68 4.26
C VAL A 263 6.54 2.88 4.57
N PHE A 264 6.45 3.21 5.83
CA PHE A 264 5.73 4.37 6.34
C PHE A 264 6.72 5.36 6.94
N VAL A 265 6.61 6.62 6.55
CA VAL A 265 7.37 7.75 7.12
C VAL A 265 6.35 8.72 7.71
N LYS A 266 6.33 8.85 9.04
CA LYS A 266 5.36 9.63 9.80
C LYS A 266 6.05 10.81 10.49
N ASP A 267 5.35 11.95 10.55
CA ASP A 267 5.74 13.16 11.28
C ASP A 267 7.19 13.59 10.98
N SER A 268 7.53 13.59 9.68
CA SER A 268 8.89 13.84 9.22
C SER A 268 9.21 15.34 9.14
N GLU A 269 10.33 15.72 9.71
CA GLU A 269 10.92 17.05 9.53
C GLU A 269 11.74 17.18 8.22
N GLU A 270 11.95 16.05 7.52
CA GLU A 270 12.66 16.01 6.26
C GLU A 270 11.80 16.53 5.10
N GLU A 271 12.44 16.97 4.01
CA GLU A 271 11.74 17.32 2.78
C GLU A 271 11.20 16.05 2.08
N ILE A 272 10.18 16.22 1.23
CA ILE A 272 9.50 15.10 0.57
C ILE A 272 10.44 14.26 -0.29
N GLU A 273 11.42 14.89 -0.94
CA GLU A 273 12.42 14.22 -1.75
C GLU A 273 13.38 13.38 -0.89
N VAL A 274 13.66 13.80 0.35
CA VAL A 274 14.46 13.04 1.30
C VAL A 274 13.67 11.83 1.78
N ASN A 275 12.37 12.00 2.10
CA ASN A 275 11.48 10.91 2.48
C ASN A 275 11.35 9.87 1.36
N SER A 276 11.16 10.30 0.11
CA SER A 276 11.15 9.40 -1.05
C SER A 276 12.47 8.62 -1.20
N LYS A 277 13.63 9.29 -1.02
CA LYS A 277 14.95 8.62 -1.06
C LYS A 277 15.15 7.61 0.07
N ILE A 278 14.58 7.85 1.26
CA ILE A 278 14.57 6.88 2.35
C ILE A 278 13.83 5.63 1.92
N ILE A 279 12.62 5.76 1.36
CA ILE A 279 11.81 4.66 0.87
C ILE A 279 12.55 3.88 -0.23
N ALA A 280 13.12 4.59 -1.20
CA ALA A 280 13.91 3.99 -2.28
C ALA A 280 15.15 3.23 -1.76
N LYS A 281 15.84 3.77 -0.75
CA LYS A 281 16.99 3.09 -0.11
C LYS A 281 16.55 1.79 0.57
N ILE A 282 15.44 1.82 1.30
CA ILE A 282 14.86 0.64 1.97
C ILE A 282 14.47 -0.42 0.91
N SER A 283 13.79 -0.01 -0.14
CA SER A 283 13.43 -0.90 -1.26
C SER A 283 14.66 -1.57 -1.88
N ARG A 284 15.74 -0.82 -2.09
CA ARG A 284 17.01 -1.36 -2.60
C ARG A 284 17.60 -2.41 -1.67
N VAL A 285 17.65 -2.13 -0.36
CA VAL A 285 18.18 -3.06 0.65
C VAL A 285 17.39 -4.38 0.63
N VAL A 286 16.05 -4.31 0.57
CA VAL A 286 15.20 -5.51 0.50
C VAL A 286 15.44 -6.27 -0.80
N TYR A 287 15.44 -5.58 -1.92
CA TYR A 287 15.70 -6.19 -3.23
C TYR A 287 17.05 -6.93 -3.28
N GLU A 288 18.13 -6.27 -2.86
CA GLU A 288 19.48 -6.85 -2.84
C GLU A 288 19.56 -8.07 -1.92
N HIS A 289 18.85 -8.02 -0.78
CA HIS A 289 18.77 -9.16 0.15
C HIS A 289 18.00 -10.35 -0.44
N VAL A 290 16.87 -10.09 -1.13
CA VAL A 290 16.04 -11.17 -1.67
C VAL A 290 16.63 -11.79 -2.92
N ILE A 291 17.23 -11.02 -3.83
CA ILE A 291 17.84 -11.55 -5.04
C ILE A 291 19.11 -12.39 -4.75
N ALA A 292 19.75 -12.16 -3.60
CA ALA A 292 20.88 -12.97 -3.14
C ALA A 292 20.48 -14.31 -2.48
N ARG A 293 19.17 -14.63 -2.46
CA ARG A 293 18.65 -15.93 -2.01
C ARG A 293 18.73 -16.90 -3.20
N GLU A 294 19.77 -17.70 -3.26
CA GLU A 294 19.90 -18.83 -4.16
C GLU A 294 19.44 -20.14 -3.50
#